data_9772a03d7529e820334a96a997a56df2
#
_entry.id   9772a03d7529e820334a96a997a56df2
#
_cell.length_a   1.000
_cell.length_b   1.000
_cell.length_c   1.000
_cell.angle_alpha   90.00
_cell.angle_beta   90.00
_cell.angle_gamma   90.00
#
_symmetry.space_group_name_H-M   'P 1'
#
loop_
_entity.id
_entity.type
_entity.pdbx_description
1 polymer ?
#
loop_
_entity_poly.entity_id
_entity_poly.type
_entity_poly.pdbx_seq_one_letter_code
_entity_poly.pdbx_strand_id
1 'polypeptide(L)'
;MAVHYLEFEKPIADLEAKIEELNLLSATSGSFDAEVDGLRKKAEQLRRKTYASLDPWMKTQVARHPQRPHFVDYVEGLFTDFVELKGDRQFGDDQAILGGLARFRGAPVVLMGHEKGHDTQTRVVHNFGMARPEGYRKAVRLMDLAERYGLPVLTFVDTAGAYPGLGAEERGQAEAIARSTERCLTLGVPSIATITGEGGSGGAIAIAAAGRVLMLEHSIYSVISPEGAAGILWRDGARARDAAMAMKITAPDLVELKIVDRIIPEPLGGAHADREAAISAVGDVLAEELAALSGLTPDQLRKARADRFYAIGRPG
;
A
#
# COMPACT_ATOMS: atom_id res chain seq x y z
N MET A 1 -10.32 4.27 19.59
CA MET A 1 -10.75 5.17 18.49
C MET A 1 -12.11 4.71 18.00
N ALA A 2 -12.99 5.64 17.55
CA ALA A 2 -14.26 5.25 16.95
C ALA A 2 -14.00 4.44 15.68
N VAL A 3 -14.77 3.37 15.48
CA VAL A 3 -14.70 2.57 14.25
C VAL A 3 -15.23 3.43 13.09
N HIS A 4 -14.47 3.49 12.01
CA HIS A 4 -14.88 4.20 10.80
C HIS A 4 -15.48 3.18 9.83
N TYR A 5 -16.72 3.38 9.41
CA TYR A 5 -17.40 2.53 8.43
C TYR A 5 -17.51 3.26 7.09
N LEU A 6 -17.25 2.52 6.03
CA LEU A 6 -17.51 3.00 4.66
C LEU A 6 -19.03 2.97 4.37
N GLU A 7 -19.48 3.72 3.37
CA GLU A 7 -20.91 3.85 3.09
C GLU A 7 -21.59 2.51 2.82
N PHE A 8 -20.94 1.61 2.10
CA PHE A 8 -21.46 0.27 1.82
C PHE A 8 -21.44 -0.67 3.04
N GLU A 9 -20.77 -0.30 4.12
CA GLU A 9 -20.69 -1.04 5.38
C GLU A 9 -21.79 -0.62 6.38
N LYS A 10 -22.56 0.44 6.10
CA LYS A 10 -23.62 0.91 7.01
C LYS A 10 -24.54 -0.20 7.54
N PRO A 11 -25.00 -1.17 6.72
CA PRO A 11 -25.83 -2.26 7.25
C PRO A 11 -25.10 -3.17 8.25
N ILE A 12 -23.78 -3.26 8.17
CA ILE A 12 -22.94 -4.00 9.13
C ILE A 12 -22.80 -3.15 10.40
N ALA A 13 -22.53 -1.85 10.25
CA ALA A 13 -22.43 -0.91 11.37
C ALA A 13 -23.72 -0.89 12.22
N ASP A 14 -24.89 -0.91 11.59
CA ASP A 14 -26.18 -0.94 12.27
C ASP A 14 -26.34 -2.20 13.14
N LEU A 15 -25.89 -3.36 12.64
CA LEU A 15 -25.91 -4.61 13.40
C LEU A 15 -24.93 -4.57 14.57
N GLU A 16 -23.73 -4.02 14.37
CA GLU A 16 -22.72 -3.91 15.42
C GLU A 16 -23.12 -2.92 16.50
N ALA A 17 -23.73 -1.78 16.14
CA ALA A 17 -24.29 -0.84 17.10
C ALA A 17 -25.38 -1.49 17.98
N LYS A 18 -26.24 -2.32 17.37
CA LYS A 18 -27.26 -3.06 18.12
C LYS A 18 -26.67 -4.10 19.07
N ILE A 19 -25.60 -4.79 18.64
CA ILE A 19 -24.85 -5.73 19.49
C ILE A 19 -24.26 -5.00 20.71
N GLU A 20 -23.66 -3.83 20.49
CA GLU A 20 -23.09 -3.02 21.56
C GLU A 20 -24.16 -2.55 22.55
N GLU A 21 -25.31 -2.07 22.05
CA GLU A 21 -26.46 -1.70 22.88
C GLU A 21 -26.95 -2.87 23.77
N LEU A 22 -27.12 -4.07 23.19
CA LEU A 22 -27.55 -5.25 23.93
C LEU A 22 -26.50 -5.71 24.96
N ASN A 23 -25.21 -5.62 24.64
CA ASN A 23 -24.13 -5.92 25.60
C ASN A 23 -24.16 -4.96 26.80
N LEU A 24 -24.42 -3.67 26.59
CA LEU A 24 -24.59 -2.69 27.67
C LEU A 24 -25.81 -2.97 28.53
N LEU A 25 -26.93 -3.36 27.91
CA LEU A 25 -28.16 -3.73 28.62
C LEU A 25 -28.02 -5.05 29.41
N SER A 26 -27.26 -6.02 28.89
CA SER A 26 -26.97 -7.28 29.59
C SER A 26 -26.26 -7.06 30.92
N ALA A 27 -25.45 -6.00 31.03
CA ALA A 27 -24.77 -5.65 32.27
C ALA A 27 -25.73 -5.15 33.38
N THR A 28 -26.97 -4.78 33.02
CA THR A 28 -27.93 -4.13 33.97
C THR A 28 -29.26 -4.88 34.07
N SER A 29 -29.71 -5.66 33.12
CA SER A 29 -31.13 -6.09 33.04
C SER A 29 -31.36 -7.55 32.66
N GLY A 30 -30.33 -8.41 32.61
CA GLY A 30 -30.45 -9.82 32.23
C GLY A 30 -29.65 -10.23 31.02
N SER A 31 -29.56 -11.55 30.73
CA SER A 31 -28.73 -12.06 29.63
C SER A 31 -29.46 -11.98 28.28
N PHE A 32 -28.86 -11.28 27.33
CA PHE A 32 -29.25 -11.26 25.90
C PHE A 32 -28.29 -12.07 25.03
N ASP A 33 -27.50 -12.99 25.61
CA ASP A 33 -26.41 -13.70 24.95
C ASP A 33 -26.84 -14.38 23.64
N ALA A 34 -28.00 -15.07 23.64
CA ALA A 34 -28.52 -15.77 22.46
C ALA A 34 -28.88 -14.79 21.30
N GLU A 35 -29.42 -13.61 21.65
CA GLU A 35 -29.78 -12.59 20.66
C GLU A 35 -28.50 -11.94 20.10
N VAL A 36 -27.53 -11.61 20.96
CA VAL A 36 -26.20 -11.07 20.60
C VAL A 36 -25.47 -12.06 19.67
N ASP A 37 -25.45 -13.35 19.99
CA ASP A 37 -24.82 -14.36 19.13
C ASP A 37 -25.52 -14.49 17.78
N GLY A 38 -26.83 -14.37 17.76
CA GLY A 38 -27.61 -14.34 16.50
C GLY A 38 -27.25 -13.14 15.63
N LEU A 39 -27.10 -11.95 16.23
CA LEU A 39 -26.72 -10.73 15.52
C LEU A 39 -25.25 -10.77 15.05
N ARG A 40 -24.34 -11.31 15.85
CA ARG A 40 -22.93 -11.50 15.46
C ARG A 40 -22.81 -12.39 14.23
N LYS A 41 -23.53 -13.52 14.19
CA LYS A 41 -23.55 -14.41 13.03
C LYS A 41 -24.10 -13.71 11.78
N LYS A 42 -25.15 -12.90 11.94
CA LYS A 42 -25.72 -12.11 10.83
C LYS A 42 -24.75 -11.06 10.33
N ALA A 43 -24.08 -10.32 11.23
CA ALA A 43 -23.08 -9.30 10.89
C ALA A 43 -21.91 -9.94 10.14
N GLU A 44 -21.41 -11.07 10.61
CA GLU A 44 -20.31 -11.80 9.94
C GLU A 44 -20.72 -12.30 8.55
N GLN A 45 -21.90 -12.90 8.41
CA GLN A 45 -22.41 -13.34 7.10
C GLN A 45 -22.57 -12.18 6.13
N LEU A 46 -23.11 -11.06 6.61
CA LEU A 46 -23.26 -9.85 5.80
C LEU A 46 -21.91 -9.30 5.37
N ARG A 47 -20.94 -9.24 6.29
CA ARG A 47 -19.56 -8.82 5.98
C ARG A 47 -18.94 -9.73 4.93
N ARG A 48 -19.03 -11.06 5.08
CA ARG A 48 -18.53 -12.02 4.08
C ARG A 48 -19.16 -11.78 2.71
N LYS A 49 -20.48 -11.61 2.65
CA LYS A 49 -21.19 -11.35 1.39
C LYS A 49 -20.76 -10.04 0.76
N THR A 50 -20.65 -8.97 1.54
CA THR A 50 -20.25 -7.64 1.07
C THR A 50 -18.83 -7.65 0.53
N TYR A 51 -17.86 -8.19 1.28
CA TYR A 51 -16.46 -8.22 0.88
C TYR A 51 -16.16 -9.20 -0.27
N ALA A 52 -16.95 -10.23 -0.44
CA ALA A 52 -16.85 -11.13 -1.60
C ALA A 52 -17.31 -10.48 -2.92
N SER A 53 -18.04 -9.35 -2.86
CA SER A 53 -18.65 -8.70 -4.03
C SER A 53 -18.24 -7.22 -4.19
N LEU A 54 -17.11 -6.81 -3.62
CA LEU A 54 -16.60 -5.43 -3.76
C LEU A 54 -16.29 -5.13 -5.22
N ASP A 55 -16.94 -4.10 -5.76
CA ASP A 55 -16.59 -3.54 -7.05
C ASP A 55 -15.28 -2.70 -6.99
N PRO A 56 -14.66 -2.31 -8.13
CA PRO A 56 -13.43 -1.53 -8.14
C PRO A 56 -13.52 -0.19 -7.41
N TRP A 57 -14.69 0.45 -7.39
CA TRP A 57 -14.89 1.68 -6.62
C TRP A 57 -14.90 1.43 -5.12
N MET A 58 -15.61 0.38 -4.67
CA MET A 58 -15.62 -0.03 -3.27
C MET A 58 -14.21 -0.44 -2.81
N LYS A 59 -13.45 -1.17 -3.65
CA LYS A 59 -12.03 -1.47 -3.36
C LYS A 59 -11.18 -0.21 -3.26
N THR A 60 -11.42 0.80 -4.10
CA THR A 60 -10.75 2.11 -3.99
C THR A 60 -11.03 2.76 -2.61
N GLN A 61 -12.27 2.68 -2.14
CA GLN A 61 -12.63 3.21 -0.81
C GLN A 61 -11.95 2.42 0.32
N VAL A 62 -11.90 1.09 0.22
CA VAL A 62 -11.18 0.23 1.18
C VAL A 62 -9.67 0.54 1.17
N ALA A 63 -9.05 0.68 -0.01
CA ALA A 63 -7.64 1.03 -0.14
C ALA A 63 -7.28 2.35 0.56
N ARG A 64 -8.23 3.29 0.59
CA ARG A 64 -8.10 4.62 1.22
C ARG A 64 -8.61 4.68 2.66
N HIS A 65 -9.03 3.56 3.23
CA HIS A 65 -9.61 3.54 4.57
C HIS A 65 -8.60 4.10 5.61
N PRO A 66 -9.01 5.10 6.44
CA PRO A 66 -8.09 5.82 7.32
C PRO A 66 -7.46 4.97 8.44
N GLN A 67 -8.03 3.80 8.72
CA GLN A 67 -7.55 2.87 9.75
C GLN A 67 -6.76 1.70 9.16
N ARG A 68 -6.44 1.69 7.86
CA ARG A 68 -5.50 0.69 7.30
C ARG A 68 -4.12 0.84 7.95
N PRO A 69 -3.35 -0.24 8.07
CA PRO A 69 -1.96 -0.14 8.48
C PRO A 69 -1.19 0.80 7.55
N HIS A 70 -0.45 1.75 8.11
CA HIS A 70 0.48 2.63 7.41
C HIS A 70 1.91 2.07 7.46
N PHE A 71 2.85 2.72 6.78
CA PHE A 71 4.23 2.23 6.72
C PHE A 71 4.85 2.01 8.09
N VAL A 72 4.65 2.92 9.03
CA VAL A 72 5.18 2.79 10.40
C VAL A 72 4.63 1.55 11.12
N ASP A 73 3.39 1.16 10.87
CA ASP A 73 2.79 -0.05 11.46
C ASP A 73 3.46 -1.33 10.93
N TYR A 74 3.80 -1.36 9.63
CA TYR A 74 4.58 -2.47 9.06
C TYR A 74 6.01 -2.49 9.59
N VAL A 75 6.61 -1.32 9.81
CA VAL A 75 7.94 -1.23 10.45
C VAL A 75 7.89 -1.84 11.86
N GLU A 76 6.93 -1.43 12.67
CA GLU A 76 6.79 -1.91 14.05
C GLU A 76 6.44 -3.40 14.13
N GLY A 77 5.59 -3.89 13.22
CA GLY A 77 5.10 -5.28 13.25
C GLY A 77 6.03 -6.31 12.62
N LEU A 78 6.90 -5.92 11.68
CA LEU A 78 7.69 -6.87 10.86
C LEU A 78 9.20 -6.74 11.02
N PHE A 79 9.70 -5.61 11.50
CA PHE A 79 11.12 -5.30 11.48
C PHE A 79 11.64 -4.99 12.89
N THR A 80 12.94 -5.24 13.08
CA THR A 80 13.69 -4.82 14.26
C THR A 80 14.84 -3.91 13.85
N ASP A 81 15.40 -3.20 14.83
CA ASP A 81 16.58 -2.34 14.65
C ASP A 81 16.43 -1.32 13.51
N PHE A 82 15.23 -0.77 13.32
CA PHE A 82 15.01 0.24 12.29
C PHE A 82 15.77 1.54 12.64
N VAL A 83 16.67 1.92 11.74
CA VAL A 83 17.43 3.18 11.81
C VAL A 83 17.06 4.02 10.61
N GLU A 84 16.27 5.06 10.85
CA GLU A 84 15.85 5.98 9.79
C GLU A 84 17.06 6.81 9.26
N LEU A 85 17.19 6.90 7.95
CA LEU A 85 18.22 7.65 7.26
C LEU A 85 17.63 8.83 6.50
N LYS A 86 17.44 9.94 7.17
CA LYS A 86 16.81 11.17 6.68
C LYS A 86 17.62 11.89 5.60
N GLY A 87 16.89 12.65 4.77
CA GLY A 87 17.41 13.62 3.83
C GLY A 87 17.97 13.07 2.52
N ASP A 88 17.92 13.89 1.49
CA ASP A 88 18.38 13.57 0.13
C ASP A 88 19.85 13.92 -0.14
N ARG A 89 20.53 14.59 0.80
CA ARG A 89 21.91 15.10 0.67
C ARG A 89 22.08 16.20 -0.38
N GLN A 90 20.98 16.84 -0.80
CA GLN A 90 21.00 17.94 -1.77
C GLN A 90 20.23 19.15 -1.26
N PHE A 91 18.96 18.98 -0.91
CA PHE A 91 18.09 20.08 -0.50
C PHE A 91 17.53 19.89 0.91
N GLY A 92 16.96 18.74 1.23
CA GLY A 92 16.31 18.55 2.51
C GLY A 92 15.82 17.13 2.77
N ASP A 93 14.90 17.02 3.71
CA ASP A 93 14.19 15.78 3.97
C ASP A 93 12.73 15.89 3.53
N ASP A 94 12.14 14.75 3.16
CA ASP A 94 10.71 14.62 2.90
C ASP A 94 10.15 13.46 3.69
N GLN A 95 9.26 13.75 4.61
CA GLN A 95 8.67 12.78 5.51
C GLN A 95 7.51 11.97 4.87
N ALA A 96 7.14 12.25 3.62
CA ALA A 96 6.21 11.42 2.87
C ALA A 96 6.81 10.07 2.44
N ILE A 97 8.15 9.98 2.33
CA ILE A 97 8.89 8.71 2.22
C ILE A 97 9.80 8.60 3.43
N LEU A 98 9.52 7.63 4.28
CA LEU A 98 10.43 7.21 5.35
C LEU A 98 11.29 6.05 4.85
N GLY A 99 12.50 5.91 5.37
CA GLY A 99 13.34 4.78 5.01
C GLY A 99 14.68 4.75 5.71
N GLY A 100 15.33 3.60 5.69
CA GLY A 100 16.57 3.36 6.39
C GLY A 100 17.03 1.91 6.35
N LEU A 101 17.79 1.54 7.35
CA LEU A 101 18.24 0.17 7.61
C LEU A 101 17.34 -0.49 8.64
N ALA A 102 17.08 -1.78 8.47
CA ALA A 102 16.33 -2.58 9.43
C ALA A 102 16.78 -4.05 9.39
N ARG A 103 16.23 -4.86 10.29
CA ARG A 103 16.32 -6.33 10.19
C ARG A 103 14.92 -6.89 9.92
N PHE A 104 14.83 -7.70 8.89
CA PHE A 104 13.65 -8.51 8.61
C PHE A 104 13.95 -9.98 8.93
N ARG A 105 13.24 -10.55 9.92
CA ARG A 105 13.51 -11.92 10.43
C ARG A 105 15.01 -12.15 10.73
N GLY A 106 15.67 -11.15 11.32
CA GLY A 106 17.08 -11.17 11.69
C GLY A 106 18.07 -10.80 10.57
N ALA A 107 17.69 -10.84 9.30
CA ALA A 107 18.53 -10.46 8.18
C ALA A 107 18.50 -8.94 7.92
N PRO A 108 19.65 -8.29 7.63
CA PRO A 108 19.68 -6.87 7.33
C PRO A 108 19.04 -6.56 5.97
N VAL A 109 18.26 -5.48 5.93
CA VAL A 109 17.57 -5.01 4.72
C VAL A 109 17.61 -3.48 4.64
N VAL A 110 17.44 -2.94 3.45
CA VAL A 110 17.04 -1.55 3.25
C VAL A 110 15.52 -1.50 3.11
N LEU A 111 14.90 -0.65 3.90
CA LEU A 111 13.46 -0.52 4.01
C LEU A 111 13.06 0.93 3.70
N MET A 112 12.02 1.12 2.90
CA MET A 112 11.41 2.44 2.68
C MET A 112 9.94 2.32 2.31
N GLY A 113 9.17 3.39 2.55
CA GLY A 113 7.76 3.39 2.18
C GLY A 113 7.12 4.75 2.31
N HIS A 114 5.95 4.88 1.70
CA HIS A 114 5.10 6.06 1.85
C HIS A 114 4.42 6.04 3.21
N GLU A 115 4.56 7.14 3.94
CA GLU A 115 3.84 7.37 5.21
C GLU A 115 2.77 8.45 5.00
N LYS A 116 1.53 8.15 5.40
CA LYS A 116 0.38 9.08 5.27
C LYS A 116 0.06 9.84 6.54
N GLY A 117 0.47 9.32 7.70
CA GLY A 117 0.07 9.80 9.00
C GLY A 117 -1.33 9.33 9.45
N HIS A 118 -1.51 9.17 10.75
CA HIS A 118 -2.74 8.61 11.35
C HIS A 118 -3.78 9.66 11.74
N ASP A 119 -3.35 10.87 12.04
CA ASP A 119 -4.20 11.99 12.43
C ASP A 119 -3.95 13.22 11.55
N THR A 120 -4.70 14.27 11.75
CA THR A 120 -4.60 15.50 10.93
C THR A 120 -3.21 16.12 11.00
N GLN A 121 -2.57 16.14 12.17
CA GLN A 121 -1.25 16.74 12.36
C GLN A 121 -0.17 15.93 11.63
N THR A 122 -0.13 14.62 11.86
CA THR A 122 0.84 13.73 11.23
C THR A 122 0.63 13.64 9.72
N ARG A 123 -0.63 13.66 9.23
CA ARG A 123 -0.94 13.72 7.80
C ARG A 123 -0.36 14.96 7.13
N VAL A 124 -0.41 16.11 7.76
CA VAL A 124 0.21 17.34 7.23
C VAL A 124 1.74 17.20 7.20
N VAL A 125 2.34 16.65 8.24
CA VAL A 125 3.79 16.40 8.31
C VAL A 125 4.26 15.47 7.19
N HIS A 126 3.55 14.37 6.97
CA HIS A 126 3.85 13.39 5.92
C HIS A 126 3.24 13.74 4.57
N ASN A 127 2.67 14.94 4.41
CA ASN A 127 2.07 15.42 3.18
C ASN A 127 1.10 14.40 2.54
N PHE A 128 0.33 13.68 3.38
CA PHE A 128 -0.62 12.64 2.96
C PHE A 128 0.01 11.51 2.11
N GLY A 129 1.30 11.23 2.30
CA GLY A 129 2.06 10.25 1.52
C GLY A 129 2.45 10.74 0.11
N MET A 130 2.20 12.00 -0.23
CA MET A 130 2.58 12.58 -1.52
C MET A 130 3.99 13.15 -1.44
N ALA A 131 4.97 12.41 -1.94
CA ALA A 131 6.37 12.80 -1.83
C ALA A 131 6.76 13.94 -2.79
N ARG A 132 7.67 14.77 -2.29
CA ARG A 132 8.41 15.80 -3.03
C ARG A 132 9.70 15.22 -3.62
N PRO A 133 10.44 15.96 -4.47
CA PRO A 133 11.68 15.47 -5.08
C PRO A 133 12.68 14.89 -4.08
N GLU A 134 12.74 15.47 -2.88
CA GLU A 134 13.64 15.05 -1.81
C GLU A 134 13.36 13.61 -1.34
N GLY A 135 12.10 13.19 -1.32
CA GLY A 135 11.70 11.84 -0.97
C GLY A 135 12.22 10.81 -1.99
N TYR A 136 12.06 11.10 -3.29
CA TYR A 136 12.56 10.22 -4.36
C TYR A 136 14.08 10.18 -4.43
N ARG A 137 14.76 11.33 -4.23
CA ARG A 137 16.24 11.35 -4.15
C ARG A 137 16.76 10.61 -2.92
N LYS A 138 16.04 10.69 -1.79
CA LYS A 138 16.33 9.84 -0.61
C LYS A 138 16.17 8.35 -0.95
N ALA A 139 15.14 7.97 -1.67
CA ALA A 139 14.94 6.59 -2.11
C ALA A 139 16.11 6.11 -3.00
N VAL A 140 16.56 6.90 -3.96
CA VAL A 140 17.76 6.60 -4.77
C VAL A 140 18.99 6.38 -3.88
N ARG A 141 19.24 7.27 -2.93
CA ARG A 141 20.37 7.14 -2.00
C ARG A 141 20.31 5.87 -1.17
N LEU A 142 19.12 5.47 -0.71
CA LEU A 142 18.94 4.22 0.03
C LEU A 142 19.14 2.98 -0.86
N MET A 143 18.69 3.04 -2.11
CA MET A 143 18.95 1.99 -3.10
C MET A 143 20.45 1.87 -3.45
N ASP A 144 21.17 2.97 -3.52
CA ASP A 144 22.64 2.98 -3.69
C ASP A 144 23.35 2.33 -2.51
N LEU A 145 22.86 2.59 -1.29
CA LEU A 145 23.37 1.95 -0.08
C LEU A 145 23.11 0.43 -0.13
N ALA A 146 21.92 0.02 -0.53
CA ALA A 146 21.55 -1.39 -0.68
C ALA A 146 22.48 -2.12 -1.67
N GLU A 147 22.69 -1.55 -2.84
CA GLU A 147 23.57 -2.10 -3.87
C GLU A 147 25.00 -2.24 -3.36
N ARG A 148 25.53 -1.20 -2.69
CA ARG A 148 26.91 -1.19 -2.16
C ARG A 148 27.18 -2.29 -1.14
N TYR A 149 26.18 -2.60 -0.30
CA TYR A 149 26.31 -3.57 0.78
C TYR A 149 25.65 -4.92 0.50
N GLY A 150 25.09 -5.10 -0.70
CA GLY A 150 24.42 -6.34 -1.09
C GLY A 150 23.14 -6.61 -0.29
N LEU A 151 22.43 -5.57 0.16
CA LEU A 151 21.24 -5.70 0.99
C LEU A 151 19.96 -5.75 0.13
N PRO A 152 18.98 -6.61 0.46
CA PRO A 152 17.67 -6.56 -0.16
C PRO A 152 16.99 -5.21 0.08
N VAL A 153 16.19 -4.77 -0.89
CA VAL A 153 15.36 -3.57 -0.81
C VAL A 153 13.89 -3.96 -0.70
N LEU A 154 13.24 -3.53 0.37
CA LEU A 154 11.80 -3.69 0.60
C LEU A 154 11.13 -2.33 0.55
N THR A 155 10.12 -2.19 -0.30
CA THR A 155 9.37 -0.93 -0.41
C THR A 155 7.89 -1.13 -0.14
N PHE A 156 7.27 -0.17 0.55
CA PHE A 156 5.84 -0.15 0.86
C PHE A 156 5.21 1.05 0.19
N VAL A 157 4.16 0.80 -0.59
CA VAL A 157 3.55 1.82 -1.44
C VAL A 157 2.13 2.12 -0.97
N ASP A 158 1.94 3.34 -0.50
CA ASP A 158 0.61 3.88 -0.18
C ASP A 158 0.59 5.40 -0.39
N THR A 159 0.30 5.82 -1.60
CA THR A 159 0.27 7.23 -2.01
C THR A 159 -0.78 7.46 -3.08
N ALA A 160 -1.47 8.60 -3.02
CA ALA A 160 -2.34 9.06 -4.11
C ALA A 160 -1.54 9.54 -5.35
N GLY A 161 -0.24 9.79 -5.18
CA GLY A 161 0.66 10.26 -6.25
C GLY A 161 1.79 11.12 -5.70
N ALA A 162 2.59 11.67 -6.60
CA ALA A 162 3.61 12.65 -6.25
C ALA A 162 2.98 14.00 -5.90
N TYR A 163 3.64 14.78 -5.04
CA TYR A 163 3.17 16.12 -4.67
C TYR A 163 3.13 17.06 -5.90
N PRO A 164 1.98 17.65 -6.23
CA PRO A 164 1.80 18.42 -7.47
C PRO A 164 2.06 19.94 -7.29
N GLY A 165 2.68 20.34 -6.19
CA GLY A 165 2.88 21.76 -5.88
C GLY A 165 4.05 22.39 -6.62
N LEU A 166 3.98 23.72 -6.86
CA LEU A 166 5.00 24.52 -7.57
C LEU A 166 6.42 24.28 -7.02
N GLY A 167 6.61 24.26 -5.70
CA GLY A 167 7.93 24.03 -5.11
C GLY A 167 8.51 22.65 -5.39
N ALA A 168 7.70 21.64 -5.75
CA ALA A 168 8.21 20.36 -6.21
C ALA A 168 8.65 20.43 -7.67
N GLU A 169 7.89 21.10 -8.53
CA GLU A 169 8.26 21.33 -9.93
C GLU A 169 9.58 22.11 -10.04
N GLU A 170 9.74 23.20 -9.27
CA GLU A 170 10.96 24.01 -9.21
C GLU A 170 12.19 23.21 -8.80
N ARG A 171 12.02 22.14 -8.01
CA ARG A 171 13.11 21.27 -7.56
C ARG A 171 13.24 19.97 -8.33
N GLY A 172 12.56 19.85 -9.49
CA GLY A 172 12.73 18.75 -10.43
C GLY A 172 11.94 17.49 -10.05
N GLN A 173 10.64 17.60 -9.76
CA GLN A 173 9.77 16.47 -9.40
C GLN A 173 9.82 15.33 -10.41
N ALA A 174 9.65 15.64 -11.70
CA ALA A 174 9.64 14.64 -12.75
C ALA A 174 11.00 13.93 -12.90
N GLU A 175 12.09 14.67 -12.79
CA GLU A 175 13.45 14.12 -12.83
C GLU A 175 13.71 13.19 -11.65
N ALA A 176 13.35 13.61 -10.42
CA ALA A 176 13.56 12.80 -9.23
C ALA A 176 12.76 11.48 -9.28
N ILE A 177 11.52 11.50 -9.79
CA ILE A 177 10.70 10.31 -10.03
C ILE A 177 11.39 9.39 -11.07
N ALA A 178 11.82 9.96 -12.20
CA ALA A 178 12.46 9.20 -13.27
C ALA A 178 13.76 8.52 -12.79
N ARG A 179 14.61 9.24 -12.03
CA ARG A 179 15.82 8.68 -11.44
C ARG A 179 15.54 7.57 -10.44
N SER A 180 14.52 7.74 -9.60
CA SER A 180 14.14 6.69 -8.64
C SER A 180 13.65 5.44 -9.36
N THR A 181 12.82 5.60 -10.40
CA THR A 181 12.36 4.49 -11.24
C THR A 181 13.53 3.78 -11.94
N GLU A 182 14.43 4.54 -12.57
CA GLU A 182 15.65 4.01 -13.21
C GLU A 182 16.49 3.20 -12.20
N ARG A 183 16.63 3.75 -10.98
CA ARG A 183 17.40 3.07 -9.94
C ARG A 183 16.76 1.76 -9.49
N CYS A 184 15.46 1.72 -9.33
CA CYS A 184 14.72 0.47 -9.09
C CYS A 184 15.01 -0.58 -10.19
N LEU A 185 14.98 -0.16 -11.46
CA LEU A 185 15.17 -1.05 -12.60
C LEU A 185 16.61 -1.59 -12.71
N THR A 186 17.60 -0.86 -12.23
CA THR A 186 19.04 -1.20 -12.36
C THR A 186 19.63 -1.93 -11.16
N LEU A 187 18.87 -2.10 -10.06
CA LEU A 187 19.34 -2.78 -8.86
C LEU A 187 19.83 -4.22 -9.13
N GLY A 188 21.00 -4.56 -8.62
CA GLY A 188 21.55 -5.91 -8.62
C GLY A 188 21.33 -6.68 -7.33
N VAL A 189 20.44 -6.18 -6.45
CA VAL A 189 20.03 -6.86 -5.21
C VAL A 189 18.56 -7.25 -5.28
N PRO A 190 18.08 -8.22 -4.49
CA PRO A 190 16.66 -8.53 -4.36
C PRO A 190 15.87 -7.27 -4.05
N SER A 191 14.79 -7.04 -4.77
CA SER A 191 13.89 -5.90 -4.54
C SER A 191 12.44 -6.33 -4.62
N ILE A 192 11.65 -5.97 -3.60
CA ILE A 192 10.24 -6.30 -3.48
C ILE A 192 9.48 -5.04 -3.13
N ALA A 193 8.46 -4.72 -3.93
CA ALA A 193 7.51 -3.64 -3.63
C ALA A 193 6.17 -4.23 -3.21
N THR A 194 5.59 -3.70 -2.15
CA THR A 194 4.26 -4.10 -1.66
C THR A 194 3.31 -2.92 -1.71
N ILE A 195 2.25 -3.02 -2.52
CA ILE A 195 1.17 -2.03 -2.58
C ILE A 195 0.22 -2.32 -1.42
N THR A 196 0.23 -1.46 -0.39
CA THR A 196 -0.50 -1.69 0.86
C THR A 196 -1.81 -0.91 0.97
N GLY A 197 -2.01 0.07 0.12
CA GLY A 197 -3.21 0.88 0.05
C GLY A 197 -3.42 1.40 -1.36
N GLU A 198 -3.19 2.68 -1.60
CA GLU A 198 -3.30 3.31 -2.92
C GLU A 198 -1.93 3.44 -3.58
N GLY A 199 -1.73 2.81 -4.74
CA GLY A 199 -0.54 2.97 -5.55
C GLY A 199 -0.77 3.97 -6.67
N GLY A 200 -0.58 5.28 -6.41
CA GLY A 200 -0.91 6.35 -7.35
C GLY A 200 0.26 6.80 -8.23
N SER A 201 0.11 6.67 -9.56
CA SER A 201 0.89 7.38 -10.58
C SER A 201 2.41 7.29 -10.42
N GLY A 202 3.11 8.36 -10.80
CA GLY A 202 4.57 8.50 -10.68
C GLY A 202 5.09 8.35 -9.26
N GLY A 203 4.29 8.76 -8.26
CA GLY A 203 4.64 8.59 -6.85
C GLY A 203 4.84 7.12 -6.48
N ALA A 204 3.95 6.27 -6.93
CA ALA A 204 4.03 4.84 -6.68
C ALA A 204 5.16 4.16 -7.48
N ILE A 205 5.22 4.37 -8.80
CA ILE A 205 6.19 3.70 -9.68
C ILE A 205 7.63 4.03 -9.30
N ALA A 206 7.88 5.21 -8.75
CA ALA A 206 9.20 5.67 -8.32
C ALA A 206 9.90 4.71 -7.33
N ILE A 207 9.14 3.95 -6.55
CA ILE A 207 9.68 2.93 -5.63
C ILE A 207 9.07 1.54 -5.85
N ALA A 208 8.18 1.38 -6.83
CA ALA A 208 7.50 0.11 -7.14
C ALA A 208 8.06 -0.62 -8.37
N ALA A 209 9.02 -0.06 -9.12
CA ALA A 209 9.63 -0.72 -10.27
C ALA A 209 10.61 -1.84 -9.84
N ALA A 210 10.17 -2.71 -8.95
CA ALA A 210 10.95 -3.75 -8.26
C ALA A 210 11.02 -5.08 -9.03
N GLY A 211 11.85 -5.99 -8.53
CA GLY A 211 11.96 -7.36 -9.05
C GLY A 211 10.72 -8.21 -8.77
N ARG A 212 9.99 -7.91 -7.70
CA ARG A 212 8.65 -8.44 -7.39
C ARG A 212 7.74 -7.29 -6.96
N VAL A 213 6.51 -7.33 -7.42
CA VAL A 213 5.46 -6.41 -7.01
C VAL A 213 4.32 -7.20 -6.38
N LEU A 214 4.13 -7.02 -5.08
CA LEU A 214 3.06 -7.62 -4.29
C LEU A 214 1.97 -6.58 -4.07
N MET A 215 0.75 -7.04 -3.86
CA MET A 215 -0.36 -6.14 -3.63
C MET A 215 -1.37 -6.75 -2.67
N LEU A 216 -1.83 -6.00 -1.68
CA LEU A 216 -2.93 -6.44 -0.84
C LEU A 216 -4.23 -6.53 -1.65
N GLU A 217 -5.10 -7.46 -1.26
CA GLU A 217 -6.32 -7.85 -1.98
C GLU A 217 -7.26 -6.68 -2.29
N HIS A 218 -7.37 -5.73 -1.36
CA HIS A 218 -8.26 -4.57 -1.49
C HIS A 218 -7.51 -3.27 -1.74
N SER A 219 -6.24 -3.34 -2.10
CA SER A 219 -5.48 -2.19 -2.60
C SER A 219 -5.83 -1.86 -4.05
N ILE A 220 -5.44 -0.68 -4.50
CA ILE A 220 -5.50 -0.27 -5.91
C ILE A 220 -4.14 0.22 -6.41
N TYR A 221 -3.85 0.01 -7.70
CA TYR A 221 -2.63 0.52 -8.31
C TYR A 221 -2.96 1.06 -9.70
N SER A 222 -2.68 2.33 -9.97
CA SER A 222 -3.13 3.02 -11.19
C SER A 222 -2.23 4.19 -11.57
N VAL A 223 -2.31 4.59 -12.84
CA VAL A 223 -1.56 5.75 -13.37
C VAL A 223 -2.17 7.08 -12.96
N ILE A 224 -3.43 7.10 -12.55
CA ILE A 224 -4.18 8.29 -12.13
C ILE A 224 -5.31 7.87 -11.19
N SER A 225 -5.76 8.77 -10.32
CA SER A 225 -6.94 8.49 -9.49
C SER A 225 -8.21 8.37 -10.34
N PRO A 226 -9.22 7.59 -9.91
CA PRO A 226 -10.51 7.52 -10.60
C PRO A 226 -11.17 8.88 -10.81
N GLU A 227 -11.07 9.77 -9.82
CA GLU A 227 -11.56 11.15 -9.91
C GLU A 227 -10.84 11.97 -10.98
N GLY A 228 -9.50 11.82 -11.04
CA GLY A 228 -8.69 12.47 -12.08
C GLY A 228 -9.00 11.95 -13.47
N ALA A 229 -9.16 10.64 -13.63
CA ALA A 229 -9.55 10.02 -14.90
C ALA A 229 -10.94 10.50 -15.35
N ALA A 230 -11.91 10.54 -14.43
CA ALA A 230 -13.25 11.05 -14.72
C ALA A 230 -13.23 12.52 -15.14
N GLY A 231 -12.44 13.36 -14.46
CA GLY A 231 -12.25 14.77 -14.82
C GLY A 231 -11.68 14.96 -16.22
N ILE A 232 -10.70 14.15 -16.61
CA ILE A 232 -10.08 14.22 -17.95
C ILE A 232 -11.02 13.69 -19.04
N LEU A 233 -11.61 12.51 -18.82
CA LEU A 233 -12.41 11.82 -19.86
C LEU A 233 -13.78 12.46 -20.04
N TRP A 234 -14.42 12.88 -18.96
CA TRP A 234 -15.82 13.33 -18.99
C TRP A 234 -16.02 14.76 -18.47
N ARG A 235 -14.97 15.42 -18.02
CA ARG A 235 -15.01 16.74 -17.35
C ARG A 235 -15.93 16.75 -16.13
N ASP A 236 -16.09 15.62 -15.49
CA ASP A 236 -16.98 15.41 -14.34
C ASP A 236 -16.35 14.43 -13.35
N GLY A 237 -15.77 14.95 -12.27
CA GLY A 237 -15.15 14.16 -11.20
C GLY A 237 -16.17 13.31 -10.42
N ALA A 238 -17.47 13.62 -10.46
CA ALA A 238 -18.51 12.81 -9.80
C ALA A 238 -18.67 11.43 -10.45
N ARG A 239 -18.17 11.24 -11.67
CA ARG A 239 -18.15 9.95 -12.36
C ARG A 239 -16.93 9.07 -12.00
N ALA A 240 -16.28 9.32 -10.88
CA ALA A 240 -15.14 8.54 -10.39
C ALA A 240 -15.44 7.03 -10.30
N ARG A 241 -16.66 6.66 -9.93
CA ARG A 241 -17.08 5.25 -9.90
C ARG A 241 -17.03 4.61 -11.29
N ASP A 242 -17.55 5.28 -12.32
CA ASP A 242 -17.51 4.78 -13.71
C ASP A 242 -16.07 4.61 -14.18
N ALA A 243 -15.19 5.57 -13.82
CA ALA A 243 -13.77 5.48 -14.12
C ALA A 243 -13.12 4.29 -13.43
N ALA A 244 -13.33 4.11 -12.12
CA ALA A 244 -12.78 2.98 -11.38
C ALA A 244 -13.17 1.63 -11.98
N MET A 245 -14.43 1.48 -12.41
CA MET A 245 -14.94 0.27 -13.06
C MET A 245 -14.24 -0.04 -14.39
N ALA A 246 -13.80 0.99 -15.12
CA ALA A 246 -13.18 0.85 -16.44
C ALA A 246 -11.65 0.70 -16.40
N MET A 247 -10.98 1.19 -15.34
CA MET A 247 -9.52 1.39 -15.31
C MET A 247 -8.69 0.14 -15.06
N LYS A 248 -9.28 -0.98 -14.65
CA LYS A 248 -8.53 -2.22 -14.33
C LYS A 248 -7.45 -2.01 -13.26
N ILE A 249 -7.84 -1.46 -12.11
CA ILE A 249 -6.91 -1.02 -11.05
C ILE A 249 -6.85 -1.95 -9.84
N THR A 250 -7.65 -3.02 -9.83
CA THR A 250 -7.74 -3.94 -8.69
C THR A 250 -6.66 -5.03 -8.73
N ALA A 251 -6.36 -5.64 -7.61
CA ALA A 251 -5.32 -6.66 -7.54
C ALA A 251 -5.54 -7.83 -8.53
N PRO A 252 -6.75 -8.40 -8.69
CA PRO A 252 -6.99 -9.42 -9.70
C PRO A 252 -6.75 -8.94 -11.14
N ASP A 253 -7.21 -7.73 -11.49
CA ASP A 253 -6.98 -7.15 -12.82
C ASP A 253 -5.48 -7.04 -13.12
N LEU A 254 -4.69 -6.59 -12.14
CA LEU A 254 -3.28 -6.32 -12.31
C LEU A 254 -2.41 -7.60 -12.33
N VAL A 255 -2.87 -8.66 -11.68
CA VAL A 255 -2.24 -10.00 -11.85
C VAL A 255 -2.52 -10.55 -13.25
N GLU A 256 -3.76 -10.43 -13.75
CA GLU A 256 -4.09 -10.83 -15.13
C GLU A 256 -3.24 -10.06 -16.16
N LEU A 257 -3.02 -8.76 -15.94
CA LEU A 257 -2.16 -7.91 -16.77
C LEU A 257 -0.65 -8.12 -16.54
N LYS A 258 -0.24 -9.00 -15.62
CA LYS A 258 1.16 -9.25 -15.25
C LYS A 258 1.90 -8.02 -14.68
N ILE A 259 1.16 -7.05 -14.15
CA ILE A 259 1.72 -5.86 -13.49
C ILE A 259 2.05 -6.16 -12.03
N VAL A 260 1.24 -7.00 -11.39
CA VAL A 260 1.45 -7.50 -10.02
C VAL A 260 1.77 -8.98 -10.08
N ASP A 261 2.76 -9.43 -9.30
CA ASP A 261 3.21 -10.81 -9.30
C ASP A 261 2.38 -11.69 -8.35
N ARG A 262 1.92 -11.12 -7.22
CA ARG A 262 1.17 -11.87 -6.21
C ARG A 262 0.23 -10.99 -5.42
N ILE A 263 -0.97 -11.52 -5.13
CA ILE A 263 -1.94 -10.91 -4.21
C ILE A 263 -1.68 -11.44 -2.79
N ILE A 264 -1.66 -10.54 -1.83
CA ILE A 264 -1.63 -10.87 -0.40
C ILE A 264 -3.07 -10.79 0.11
N PRO A 265 -3.65 -11.89 0.60
CA PRO A 265 -5.02 -11.89 1.09
C PRO A 265 -5.16 -10.99 2.32
N GLU A 266 -6.30 -10.33 2.42
CA GLU A 266 -6.64 -9.50 3.59
C GLU A 266 -7.61 -10.24 4.52
N PRO A 267 -7.60 -9.93 5.82
CA PRO A 267 -8.61 -10.39 6.75
C PRO A 267 -10.03 -10.02 6.29
N LEU A 268 -11.03 -10.75 6.76
CA LEU A 268 -12.44 -10.42 6.49
C LEU A 268 -12.78 -9.02 7.01
N GLY A 269 -13.20 -8.15 6.13
CA GLY A 269 -13.43 -6.75 6.44
C GLY A 269 -12.26 -5.83 6.08
N GLY A 270 -11.21 -6.38 5.43
CA GLY A 270 -10.04 -5.62 4.98
C GLY A 270 -8.93 -5.49 6.02
N ALA A 271 -7.79 -4.96 5.62
CA ALA A 271 -6.60 -4.82 6.48
C ALA A 271 -6.82 -3.93 7.72
N HIS A 272 -7.81 -3.05 7.70
CA HIS A 272 -8.17 -2.20 8.84
C HIS A 272 -9.01 -2.92 9.89
N ALA A 273 -9.71 -4.00 9.52
CA ALA A 273 -10.51 -4.79 10.44
C ALA A 273 -9.65 -5.66 11.37
N ASP A 274 -8.52 -6.16 10.88
CA ASP A 274 -7.53 -6.90 11.66
C ASP A 274 -6.13 -6.54 11.16
N ARG A 275 -5.56 -5.50 11.75
CA ARG A 275 -4.25 -4.94 11.35
C ARG A 275 -3.11 -5.92 11.58
N GLU A 276 -3.14 -6.65 12.70
CA GLU A 276 -2.09 -7.60 13.06
C GLU A 276 -2.05 -8.77 12.09
N ALA A 277 -3.21 -9.35 11.76
CA ALA A 277 -3.31 -10.42 10.78
C ALA A 277 -2.88 -9.95 9.38
N ALA A 278 -3.25 -8.74 8.95
CA ALA A 278 -2.84 -8.17 7.68
C ALA A 278 -1.32 -7.96 7.61
N ILE A 279 -0.72 -7.40 8.66
CA ILE A 279 0.73 -7.19 8.75
C ILE A 279 1.46 -8.55 8.73
N SER A 280 0.99 -9.52 9.52
CA SER A 280 1.58 -10.87 9.54
C SER A 280 1.55 -11.53 8.15
N ALA A 281 0.43 -11.46 7.44
CA ALA A 281 0.30 -12.00 6.08
C ALA A 281 1.30 -11.36 5.10
N VAL A 282 1.51 -10.04 5.20
CA VAL A 282 2.55 -9.35 4.43
C VAL A 282 3.94 -9.89 4.77
N GLY A 283 4.24 -10.07 6.06
CA GLY A 283 5.53 -10.60 6.51
C GLY A 283 5.82 -12.02 6.00
N ASP A 284 4.82 -12.88 5.96
CA ASP A 284 4.98 -14.25 5.46
C ASP A 284 5.27 -14.28 3.95
N VAL A 285 4.49 -13.53 3.17
CA VAL A 285 4.70 -13.45 1.72
C VAL A 285 6.03 -12.78 1.37
N LEU A 286 6.43 -11.72 2.08
CA LEU A 286 7.74 -11.10 1.90
C LEU A 286 8.88 -12.08 2.14
N ALA A 287 8.78 -12.94 3.15
CA ALA A 287 9.81 -13.93 3.44
C ALA A 287 9.92 -15.00 2.34
N GLU A 288 8.79 -15.47 1.83
CA GLU A 288 8.77 -16.43 0.71
C GLU A 288 9.40 -15.83 -0.54
N GLU A 289 9.03 -14.59 -0.91
CA GLU A 289 9.56 -13.93 -2.10
C GLU A 289 11.05 -13.57 -1.96
N LEU A 290 11.49 -13.15 -0.78
CA LEU A 290 12.92 -12.93 -0.52
C LEU A 290 13.72 -14.23 -0.64
N ALA A 291 13.20 -15.33 -0.11
CA ALA A 291 13.85 -16.64 -0.23
C ALA A 291 13.97 -17.09 -1.70
N ALA A 292 12.94 -16.82 -2.52
CA ALA A 292 12.96 -17.12 -3.94
C ALA A 292 13.97 -16.28 -4.74
N LEU A 293 14.27 -15.07 -4.29
CA LEU A 293 15.24 -14.18 -4.92
C LEU A 293 16.66 -14.38 -4.35
N SER A 294 16.80 -14.98 -3.18
CA SER A 294 18.09 -15.25 -2.57
C SER A 294 18.86 -16.29 -3.39
N GLY A 295 20.15 -16.03 -3.62
CA GLY A 295 20.99 -16.92 -4.44
C GLY A 295 21.03 -16.58 -5.92
N LEU A 296 20.19 -15.65 -6.42
CA LEU A 296 20.34 -15.13 -7.75
C LEU A 296 21.49 -14.12 -7.83
N THR A 297 22.27 -14.19 -8.90
CA THR A 297 23.33 -13.20 -9.15
C THR A 297 22.75 -11.83 -9.50
N PRO A 298 23.51 -10.73 -9.35
CA PRO A 298 23.06 -9.40 -9.75
C PRO A 298 22.56 -9.33 -11.20
N ASP A 299 23.22 -10.00 -12.12
CA ASP A 299 22.82 -10.02 -13.53
C ASP A 299 21.54 -10.82 -13.76
N GLN A 300 21.35 -11.92 -13.04
CA GLN A 300 20.09 -12.69 -13.08
C GLN A 300 18.92 -11.85 -12.53
N LEU A 301 19.13 -11.09 -11.44
CA LEU A 301 18.12 -10.21 -10.86
C LEU A 301 17.74 -9.08 -11.83
N ARG A 302 18.73 -8.43 -12.47
CA ARG A 302 18.48 -7.38 -13.48
C ARG A 302 17.75 -7.94 -14.69
N LYS A 303 18.22 -9.10 -15.21
CA LYS A 303 17.59 -9.75 -16.36
C LYS A 303 16.14 -10.16 -16.06
N ALA A 304 15.89 -10.83 -14.95
CA ALA A 304 14.54 -11.26 -14.57
C ALA A 304 13.58 -10.06 -14.44
N ARG A 305 14.06 -8.94 -13.89
CA ARG A 305 13.29 -7.70 -13.80
C ARG A 305 13.01 -7.11 -15.18
N ALA A 306 14.01 -7.01 -16.04
CA ALA A 306 13.83 -6.52 -17.42
C ALA A 306 12.83 -7.38 -18.20
N ASP A 307 12.99 -8.71 -18.14
CA ASP A 307 12.10 -9.67 -18.81
C ASP A 307 10.64 -9.50 -18.33
N ARG A 308 10.45 -9.29 -17.01
CA ARG A 308 9.15 -9.03 -16.41
C ARG A 308 8.49 -7.77 -17.00
N PHE A 309 9.19 -6.65 -17.04
CA PHE A 309 8.64 -5.41 -17.59
C PHE A 309 8.39 -5.48 -19.10
N TYR A 310 9.27 -6.15 -19.85
CA TYR A 310 9.06 -6.37 -21.29
C TYR A 310 7.91 -7.32 -21.61
N ALA A 311 7.49 -8.15 -20.66
CA ALA A 311 6.34 -9.04 -20.85
C ALA A 311 4.98 -8.34 -20.66
N ILE A 312 4.95 -7.16 -20.02
CA ILE A 312 3.72 -6.39 -19.82
C ILE A 312 3.18 -5.90 -21.17
N GLY A 313 1.88 -6.12 -21.42
CA GLY A 313 1.21 -5.67 -22.63
C GLY A 313 1.55 -6.45 -23.93
N ARG A 314 2.35 -7.50 -23.85
CA ARG A 314 2.54 -8.39 -24.98
C ARG A 314 1.42 -9.43 -25.02
N PRO A 315 0.67 -9.57 -26.13
CA PRO A 315 -0.22 -10.71 -26.30
C PRO A 315 0.60 -12.00 -26.23
N GLY A 316 0.13 -12.97 -25.43
CA GLY A 316 0.75 -14.29 -25.26
C GLY A 316 0.57 -15.16 -26.50
#